data_bcfcb65ed23b7db221411aea7c6c483c
#
_entry.id   bcfcb65ed23b7db221411aea7c6c483c
#
_cell.length_a   1.000
_cell.length_b   1.000
_cell.length_c   1.000
_cell.angle_alpha   90.00
_cell.angle_beta   90.00
_cell.angle_gamma   90.00
#
_symmetry.space_group_name_H-M   'P 1'
#
loop_
_entity.id
_entity.type
_entity.pdbx_description
1 polymer ?
#
loop_
_entity_poly.entity_id
_entity_poly.type
_entity_poly.pdbx_seq_one_letter_code
_entity_poly.pdbx_strand_id
1 'polypeptide(L)'
;MRTSQDRQGQKIRRFILEQVDEHPHDITQLTAKHFDMTRQAVNLHLQRLLADSHLVRRGKTRQTRFSLAPTKTWQKHYPREQSESDVWDADVLPQISDLRENALDIWRYCFTEMFNNAVDHSSGTRITVQLKRTAVNAEIAIVDNGVGIFRKIQHAMKFADVRDAALELAKGKFTTDPARHTGEGIFFTSKMLDAFDISSGGVYFTSVSPMKNTKGTAIWMKLRNTSDKSRKEVYDAYASPENNYAFDRTVVPVKMAEHSENDLISRSQAKRLLLRMDRFRTVVLDFRNVNQIGQAFADEIFRVFARRHSGVALQFINANEDISKMIRRAQNA
;
A
#
# COMPACT_ATOMS: atom_id res chain seq x y z
N MET A 1 -30.89 2.25 -26.85
CA MET A 1 -30.33 3.52 -26.31
C MET A 1 -30.65 3.61 -24.82
N ARG A 2 -29.66 3.69 -23.93
CA ARG A 2 -29.90 3.91 -22.48
C ARG A 2 -30.36 5.36 -22.27
N THR A 3 -31.42 5.58 -21.54
CA THR A 3 -31.97 6.91 -21.26
C THR A 3 -31.01 7.74 -20.39
N SER A 4 -31.13 9.08 -20.43
CA SER A 4 -30.32 9.99 -19.58
C SER A 4 -30.46 9.66 -18.08
N GLN A 5 -31.66 9.29 -17.64
CA GLN A 5 -31.95 8.86 -16.28
C GLN A 5 -31.19 7.57 -15.88
N ASP A 6 -31.03 6.63 -16.81
CA ASP A 6 -30.32 5.39 -16.55
C ASP A 6 -28.80 5.64 -16.37
N ARG A 7 -28.23 6.57 -17.15
CA ARG A 7 -26.86 7.02 -17.01
C ARG A 7 -26.58 7.71 -15.66
N GLN A 8 -27.49 8.58 -15.23
CA GLN A 8 -27.40 9.25 -13.94
C GLN A 8 -27.49 8.24 -12.79
N GLY A 9 -28.44 7.31 -12.86
CA GLY A 9 -28.56 6.24 -11.86
C GLY A 9 -27.32 5.34 -11.76
N GLN A 10 -26.64 5.07 -12.88
CA GLN A 10 -25.38 4.32 -12.89
C GLN A 10 -24.24 5.10 -12.23
N LYS A 11 -24.12 6.42 -12.48
CA LYS A 11 -23.11 7.27 -11.82
C LYS A 11 -23.28 7.28 -10.29
N ILE A 12 -24.52 7.40 -9.81
CA ILE A 12 -24.83 7.38 -8.37
C ILE A 12 -24.44 6.03 -7.77
N ARG A 13 -24.85 4.91 -8.37
CA ARG A 13 -24.52 3.58 -7.87
C ARG A 13 -23.01 3.32 -7.87
N ARG A 14 -22.30 3.76 -8.91
CA ARG A 14 -20.83 3.66 -8.97
C ARG A 14 -20.19 4.45 -7.83
N PHE A 15 -20.60 5.69 -7.60
CA PHE A 15 -20.11 6.51 -6.49
C PHE A 15 -20.31 5.81 -5.13
N ILE A 16 -21.52 5.26 -4.89
CA ILE A 16 -21.81 4.51 -3.66
C ILE A 16 -20.81 3.35 -3.49
N LEU A 17 -20.59 2.55 -4.53
CA LEU A 17 -19.68 1.41 -4.47
C LEU A 17 -18.22 1.82 -4.25
N GLU A 18 -17.79 2.95 -4.83
CA GLU A 18 -16.44 3.46 -4.69
C GLU A 18 -16.16 4.06 -3.30
N GLN A 19 -17.19 4.57 -2.60
CA GLN A 19 -17.05 5.29 -1.33
C GLN A 19 -17.46 4.48 -0.09
N VAL A 20 -18.17 3.36 -0.26
CA VAL A 20 -18.82 2.66 0.85
C VAL A 20 -17.82 2.03 1.85
N ASP A 21 -16.62 1.66 1.43
CA ASP A 21 -15.61 1.09 2.32
C ASP A 21 -15.06 2.14 3.30
N GLU A 22 -14.94 3.41 2.85
CA GLU A 22 -14.49 4.54 3.68
C GLU A 22 -15.65 5.17 4.47
N HIS A 23 -16.87 5.07 3.94
CA HIS A 23 -18.08 5.64 4.50
C HIS A 23 -19.17 4.59 4.81
N PRO A 24 -18.87 3.54 5.59
CA PRO A 24 -19.80 2.41 5.80
C PRO A 24 -21.07 2.79 6.54
N HIS A 25 -21.06 3.87 7.34
CA HIS A 25 -22.19 4.31 8.16
C HIS A 25 -22.92 5.53 7.59
N ASP A 26 -22.23 6.39 6.88
CA ASP A 26 -22.72 7.70 6.41
C ASP A 26 -22.83 7.82 4.88
N ILE A 27 -22.63 6.72 4.13
CA ILE A 27 -22.69 6.66 2.67
C ILE A 27 -23.98 7.28 2.11
N THR A 28 -25.13 7.10 2.79
CA THR A 28 -26.40 7.70 2.37
C THR A 28 -26.36 9.22 2.41
N GLN A 29 -25.77 9.78 3.48
CA GLN A 29 -25.65 11.23 3.65
C GLN A 29 -24.63 11.81 2.68
N LEU A 30 -23.48 11.16 2.53
CA LEU A 30 -22.44 11.54 1.60
C LEU A 30 -22.96 11.60 0.17
N THR A 31 -23.65 10.55 -0.28
CA THR A 31 -24.23 10.47 -1.64
C THR A 31 -25.31 11.52 -1.85
N ALA A 32 -26.20 11.71 -0.87
CA ALA A 32 -27.25 12.73 -0.93
C ALA A 32 -26.68 14.13 -1.13
N LYS A 33 -25.61 14.47 -0.38
CA LYS A 33 -24.90 15.75 -0.51
C LYS A 33 -24.17 15.90 -1.85
N HIS A 34 -23.50 14.83 -2.31
CA HIS A 34 -22.71 14.86 -3.54
C HIS A 34 -23.56 15.07 -4.81
N PHE A 35 -24.76 14.47 -4.86
CA PHE A 35 -25.64 14.52 -6.03
C PHE A 35 -26.84 15.46 -5.86
N ASP A 36 -26.89 16.26 -4.78
CA ASP A 36 -28.00 17.16 -4.44
C ASP A 36 -29.36 16.46 -4.51
N MET A 37 -29.51 15.35 -3.80
CA MET A 37 -30.69 14.51 -3.82
C MET A 37 -31.16 14.13 -2.42
N THR A 38 -32.40 13.69 -2.28
CA THR A 38 -32.92 13.27 -0.97
C THR A 38 -32.34 11.95 -0.52
N ARG A 39 -32.22 11.74 0.81
CA ARG A 39 -31.82 10.44 1.38
C ARG A 39 -32.74 9.27 0.94
N GLN A 40 -34.04 9.57 0.71
CA GLN A 40 -35.00 8.58 0.20
C GLN A 40 -34.63 8.11 -1.20
N ALA A 41 -34.23 9.03 -2.09
CA ALA A 41 -33.78 8.70 -3.44
C ALA A 41 -32.48 7.90 -3.43
N VAL A 42 -31.52 8.24 -2.54
CA VAL A 42 -30.29 7.43 -2.35
C VAL A 42 -30.63 6.01 -1.87
N ASN A 43 -31.59 5.87 -0.94
CA ASN A 43 -32.00 4.56 -0.44
C ASN A 43 -32.53 3.64 -1.55
N LEU A 44 -33.19 4.16 -2.59
CA LEU A 44 -33.59 3.35 -3.75
C LEU A 44 -32.37 2.76 -4.48
N HIS A 45 -31.29 3.53 -4.62
CA HIS A 45 -30.05 3.03 -5.21
C HIS A 45 -29.37 2.00 -4.31
N LEU A 46 -29.34 2.22 -2.99
CA LEU A 46 -28.82 1.24 -2.03
C LEU A 46 -29.62 -0.08 -2.07
N GLN A 47 -30.96 -0.02 -2.09
CA GLN A 47 -31.80 -1.21 -2.20
C GLN A 47 -31.51 -2.00 -3.50
N ARG A 48 -31.31 -1.30 -4.61
CA ARG A 48 -30.95 -1.95 -5.88
C ARG A 48 -29.58 -2.63 -5.77
N LEU A 49 -28.56 -1.95 -5.19
CA LEU A 49 -27.24 -2.53 -5.01
C LEU A 49 -27.23 -3.73 -4.04
N LEU A 50 -28.12 -3.73 -3.04
CA LEU A 50 -28.33 -4.89 -2.15
C LEU A 50 -29.00 -6.05 -2.90
N ALA A 51 -30.05 -5.76 -3.69
CA ALA A 51 -30.75 -6.76 -4.51
C ALA A 51 -29.82 -7.39 -5.56
N ASP A 52 -28.97 -6.57 -6.18
CA ASP A 52 -27.96 -7.01 -7.17
C ASP A 52 -26.75 -7.69 -6.51
N SER A 53 -26.76 -7.88 -5.18
CA SER A 53 -25.65 -8.48 -4.40
C SER A 53 -24.30 -7.77 -4.58
N HIS A 54 -24.31 -6.46 -4.81
CA HIS A 54 -23.09 -5.64 -4.83
C HIS A 54 -22.73 -5.08 -3.46
N LEU A 55 -23.72 -4.97 -2.56
CA LEU A 55 -23.55 -4.53 -1.18
C LEU A 55 -24.09 -5.56 -0.20
N VAL A 56 -23.52 -5.53 1.00
CA VAL A 56 -24.05 -6.21 2.19
C VAL A 56 -24.41 -5.15 3.21
N ARG A 57 -25.58 -5.31 3.84
CA ARG A 57 -26.02 -4.49 4.97
C ARG A 57 -25.86 -5.28 6.26
N ARG A 58 -25.26 -4.70 7.29
CA ARG A 58 -25.18 -5.26 8.65
C ARG A 58 -25.68 -4.24 9.67
N GLY A 59 -26.22 -4.74 10.77
CA GLY A 59 -26.76 -3.91 11.85
C GLY A 59 -28.16 -3.38 11.54
N LYS A 60 -28.74 -2.69 12.52
CA LYS A 60 -30.07 -2.07 12.46
C LYS A 60 -29.99 -0.61 12.90
N THR A 61 -30.87 0.22 12.37
CA THR A 61 -31.01 1.64 12.73
C THR A 61 -29.68 2.41 12.70
N ARG A 62 -29.23 3.04 13.77
CA ARG A 62 -28.00 3.84 13.88
C ARG A 62 -26.72 3.03 13.71
N GLN A 63 -26.75 1.72 13.93
CA GLN A 63 -25.62 0.81 13.74
C GLN A 63 -25.58 0.19 12.35
N THR A 64 -26.44 0.62 11.44
CA THR A 64 -26.43 0.15 10.06
C THR A 64 -25.12 0.53 9.39
N ARG A 65 -24.45 -0.47 8.82
CA ARG A 65 -23.26 -0.28 7.98
C ARG A 65 -23.42 -1.05 6.68
N PHE A 66 -22.95 -0.44 5.61
CA PHE A 66 -22.86 -1.07 4.31
C PHE A 66 -21.39 -1.44 4.03
N SER A 67 -21.18 -2.49 3.26
CA SER A 67 -19.87 -2.90 2.76
C SER A 67 -20.03 -3.54 1.39
N LEU A 68 -18.97 -3.56 0.61
CA LEU A 68 -18.96 -4.27 -0.67
C LEU A 68 -19.18 -5.77 -0.45
N ALA A 69 -20.08 -6.33 -1.25
CA ALA A 69 -20.29 -7.77 -1.30
C ALA A 69 -19.20 -8.42 -2.18
N PRO A 70 -18.61 -9.55 -1.78
CA PRO A 70 -17.74 -10.29 -2.66
C PRO A 70 -18.56 -10.91 -3.80
N THR A 71 -18.17 -10.63 -5.03
CA THR A 71 -18.73 -11.28 -6.23
C THR A 71 -18.03 -12.60 -6.52
N LYS A 72 -16.80 -12.76 -6.04
CA LYS A 72 -16.01 -13.99 -6.15
C LYS A 72 -15.04 -14.09 -4.98
N THR A 73 -14.91 -15.28 -4.42
CA THR A 73 -13.86 -15.63 -3.45
C THR A 73 -13.21 -16.93 -3.87
N TRP A 74 -11.90 -17.00 -3.73
CA TRP A 74 -11.13 -18.19 -4.07
C TRP A 74 -9.92 -18.30 -3.15
N GLN A 75 -9.52 -19.53 -2.81
CA GLN A 75 -8.34 -19.81 -1.98
C GLN A 75 -7.71 -21.13 -2.41
N LYS A 76 -6.38 -21.17 -2.43
CA LYS A 76 -5.61 -22.40 -2.67
C LYS A 76 -4.29 -22.40 -1.89
N HIS A 77 -3.82 -23.58 -1.55
CA HIS A 77 -2.55 -23.81 -0.88
C HIS A 77 -1.54 -24.40 -1.85
N TYR A 78 -0.30 -23.96 -1.74
CA TYR A 78 0.81 -24.41 -2.58
C TYR A 78 1.98 -24.85 -1.72
N PRO A 79 2.75 -25.87 -2.16
CA PRO A 79 4.08 -26.12 -1.62
C PRO A 79 5.00 -24.95 -1.95
N ARG A 80 6.06 -24.77 -1.17
CA ARG A 80 6.99 -23.68 -1.35
C ARG A 80 7.69 -23.68 -2.71
N GLU A 81 7.98 -24.85 -3.26
CA GLU A 81 8.72 -25.03 -4.51
C GLU A 81 7.88 -24.79 -5.78
N GLN A 82 6.65 -24.32 -5.63
CA GLN A 82 5.74 -24.08 -6.75
C GLN A 82 6.21 -22.86 -7.57
N SER A 83 6.17 -23.01 -8.91
CA SER A 83 6.46 -21.91 -9.84
C SER A 83 5.37 -20.84 -9.76
N GLU A 84 5.80 -19.58 -9.64
CA GLU A 84 4.90 -18.43 -9.62
C GLU A 84 4.13 -18.24 -10.93
N SER A 85 4.78 -18.53 -12.06
CA SER A 85 4.16 -18.43 -13.38
C SER A 85 3.05 -19.47 -13.55
N ASP A 86 3.29 -20.71 -13.11
CA ASP A 86 2.27 -21.77 -13.19
C ASP A 86 1.05 -21.43 -12.30
N VAL A 87 1.29 -20.89 -11.09
CA VAL A 87 0.21 -20.47 -10.19
C VAL A 87 -0.55 -19.29 -10.78
N TRP A 88 0.14 -18.34 -11.39
CA TRP A 88 -0.50 -17.21 -12.05
C TRP A 88 -1.39 -17.67 -13.20
N ASP A 89 -0.84 -18.41 -14.16
CA ASP A 89 -1.53 -18.75 -15.39
C ASP A 89 -2.68 -19.75 -15.15
N ALA A 90 -2.46 -20.76 -14.30
CA ALA A 90 -3.46 -21.81 -14.07
C ALA A 90 -4.55 -21.42 -13.05
N ASP A 91 -4.22 -20.65 -12.05
CA ASP A 91 -5.09 -20.46 -10.89
C ASP A 91 -5.56 -19.01 -10.67
N VAL A 92 -4.67 -18.01 -10.78
CA VAL A 92 -4.99 -16.60 -10.45
C VAL A 92 -5.62 -15.89 -11.64
N LEU A 93 -4.98 -15.92 -12.82
CA LEU A 93 -5.46 -15.24 -14.03
C LEU A 93 -6.92 -15.60 -14.37
N PRO A 94 -7.36 -16.87 -14.32
CA PRO A 94 -8.76 -17.22 -14.61
C PRO A 94 -9.78 -16.57 -13.66
N GLN A 95 -9.35 -16.12 -12.49
CA GLN A 95 -10.25 -15.45 -11.53
C GLN A 95 -10.49 -13.97 -11.85
N ILE A 96 -9.59 -13.34 -12.63
CA ILE A 96 -9.57 -11.90 -12.91
C ILE A 96 -9.39 -11.57 -14.40
N SER A 97 -9.48 -12.54 -15.30
CA SER A 97 -9.21 -12.40 -16.75
C SER A 97 -10.10 -11.38 -17.48
N ASP A 98 -11.21 -10.98 -16.89
CA ASP A 98 -12.13 -9.95 -17.40
C ASP A 98 -11.72 -8.52 -17.05
N LEU A 99 -10.64 -8.33 -16.28
CA LEU A 99 -10.09 -7.02 -16.00
C LEU A 99 -9.42 -6.40 -17.24
N ARG A 100 -9.21 -5.07 -17.20
CA ARG A 100 -8.47 -4.37 -18.27
C ARG A 100 -7.03 -4.86 -18.35
N GLU A 101 -6.44 -4.83 -19.53
CA GLU A 101 -5.08 -5.29 -19.80
C GLU A 101 -4.03 -4.64 -18.89
N ASN A 102 -4.10 -3.32 -18.68
CA ASN A 102 -3.20 -2.60 -17.78
C ASN A 102 -3.31 -3.07 -16.32
N ALA A 103 -4.53 -3.38 -15.85
CA ALA A 103 -4.75 -3.91 -14.51
C ALA A 103 -4.22 -5.37 -14.40
N LEU A 104 -4.37 -6.19 -15.44
CA LEU A 104 -3.81 -7.53 -15.52
C LEU A 104 -2.27 -7.51 -15.52
N ASP A 105 -1.64 -6.58 -16.25
CA ASP A 105 -0.19 -6.40 -16.26
C ASP A 105 0.34 -6.01 -14.87
N ILE A 106 -0.34 -5.09 -14.17
CA ILE A 106 -0.02 -4.73 -12.78
C ILE A 106 -0.19 -5.95 -11.86
N TRP A 107 -1.31 -6.67 -11.95
CA TRP A 107 -1.55 -7.83 -11.11
C TRP A 107 -0.54 -8.94 -11.32
N ARG A 108 -0.19 -9.23 -12.59
CA ARG A 108 0.83 -10.23 -12.91
C ARG A 108 2.15 -9.89 -12.25
N TYR A 109 2.63 -8.66 -12.44
CA TYR A 109 3.86 -8.20 -11.81
C TYR A 109 3.81 -8.30 -10.28
N CYS A 110 2.79 -7.69 -9.66
CA CYS A 110 2.68 -7.67 -8.20
C CYS A 110 2.56 -9.07 -7.60
N PHE A 111 1.78 -9.95 -8.25
CA PHE A 111 1.60 -11.32 -7.79
C PHE A 111 2.90 -12.12 -7.87
N THR A 112 3.58 -12.10 -9.03
CA THR A 112 4.82 -12.87 -9.23
C THR A 112 5.93 -12.41 -8.29
N GLU A 113 6.13 -11.10 -8.11
CA GLU A 113 7.09 -10.55 -7.16
C GLU A 113 6.80 -11.01 -5.72
N MET A 114 5.54 -10.90 -5.27
CA MET A 114 5.18 -11.24 -3.89
C MET A 114 5.14 -12.75 -3.64
N PHE A 115 4.78 -13.56 -4.64
CA PHE A 115 4.82 -15.00 -4.55
C PHE A 115 6.28 -15.51 -4.50
N ASN A 116 7.16 -14.97 -5.33
CA ASN A 116 8.60 -15.26 -5.30
C ASN A 116 9.24 -14.89 -3.96
N ASN A 117 8.85 -13.75 -3.38
CA ASN A 117 9.32 -13.41 -2.03
C ASN A 117 8.92 -14.48 -0.99
N ALA A 118 7.73 -15.07 -1.11
CA ALA A 118 7.32 -16.15 -0.22
C ALA A 118 8.10 -17.45 -0.50
N VAL A 119 8.37 -17.78 -1.77
CA VAL A 119 9.20 -18.94 -2.17
C VAL A 119 10.63 -18.79 -1.66
N ASP A 120 11.30 -17.69 -1.97
CA ASP A 120 12.74 -17.52 -1.73
C ASP A 120 13.07 -17.17 -0.29
N HIS A 121 12.19 -16.43 0.37
CA HIS A 121 12.54 -15.79 1.64
C HIS A 121 11.77 -16.28 2.87
N SER A 122 10.67 -17.03 2.73
CA SER A 122 9.88 -17.41 3.90
C SER A 122 10.56 -18.45 4.80
N SER A 123 11.32 -19.38 4.22
CA SER A 123 11.77 -20.62 4.89
C SER A 123 10.60 -21.46 5.41
N GLY A 124 9.40 -21.21 4.91
CA GLY A 124 8.20 -21.98 5.21
C GLY A 124 8.05 -23.22 4.34
N THR A 125 6.97 -23.96 4.53
CA THR A 125 6.63 -25.16 3.76
C THR A 125 5.39 -24.98 2.88
N ARG A 126 4.60 -23.92 3.15
CA ARG A 126 3.31 -23.70 2.51
C ARG A 126 3.07 -22.22 2.25
N ILE A 127 2.56 -21.94 1.07
CA ILE A 127 2.06 -20.64 0.65
C ILE A 127 0.56 -20.75 0.42
N THR A 128 -0.22 -19.83 0.95
CA THR A 128 -1.66 -19.74 0.73
C THR A 128 -1.94 -18.49 -0.08
N VAL A 129 -2.64 -18.64 -1.20
CA VAL A 129 -3.15 -17.52 -1.99
C VAL A 129 -4.65 -17.41 -1.77
N GLN A 130 -5.12 -16.22 -1.45
CA GLN A 130 -6.53 -15.89 -1.30
C GLN A 130 -6.87 -14.78 -2.28
N LEU A 131 -8.00 -14.87 -2.94
CA LEU A 131 -8.52 -13.87 -3.85
C LEU A 131 -9.96 -13.54 -3.48
N LYS A 132 -10.26 -12.25 -3.43
CA LYS A 132 -11.61 -11.72 -3.23
C LYS A 132 -11.85 -10.64 -4.28
N ARG A 133 -12.96 -10.76 -4.99
CA ARG A 133 -13.43 -9.72 -5.92
C ARG A 133 -14.71 -9.09 -5.42
N THR A 134 -14.87 -7.83 -5.74
CA THR A 134 -16.10 -7.06 -5.56
C THR A 134 -16.46 -6.37 -6.89
N ALA A 135 -17.55 -5.65 -6.92
CA ALA A 135 -17.94 -4.87 -8.09
C ALA A 135 -16.90 -3.80 -8.51
N VAL A 136 -16.04 -3.34 -7.59
CA VAL A 136 -15.12 -2.21 -7.84
C VAL A 136 -13.64 -2.54 -7.69
N ASN A 137 -13.28 -3.61 -6.97
CA ASN A 137 -11.89 -3.98 -6.75
C ASN A 137 -11.65 -5.50 -6.73
N ALA A 138 -10.39 -5.87 -6.92
CA ALA A 138 -9.85 -7.18 -6.60
C ALA A 138 -8.87 -7.04 -5.44
N GLU A 139 -8.86 -8.03 -4.55
CA GLU A 139 -7.93 -8.18 -3.43
C GLU A 139 -7.25 -9.54 -3.55
N ILE A 140 -5.92 -9.57 -3.44
CA ILE A 140 -5.15 -10.80 -3.37
C ILE A 140 -4.32 -10.77 -2.09
N ALA A 141 -4.36 -11.86 -1.32
CA ALA A 141 -3.47 -12.08 -0.19
C ALA A 141 -2.58 -13.29 -0.43
N ILE A 142 -1.29 -13.15 -0.13
CA ILE A 142 -0.29 -14.22 -0.15
C ILE A 142 0.22 -14.39 1.26
N VAL A 143 0.07 -15.59 1.81
CA VAL A 143 0.41 -15.89 3.21
C VAL A 143 1.34 -17.11 3.25
N ASP A 144 2.55 -16.93 3.77
CA ASP A 144 3.46 -18.02 4.09
C ASP A 144 3.42 -18.40 5.57
N ASN A 145 3.87 -19.60 5.89
CA ASN A 145 4.00 -20.08 7.26
C ASN A 145 5.46 -20.09 7.77
N GLY A 146 6.29 -19.24 7.21
CA GLY A 146 7.74 -19.21 7.48
C GLY A 146 8.14 -18.39 8.71
N VAL A 147 9.37 -17.87 8.67
CA VAL A 147 9.98 -17.14 9.80
C VAL A 147 9.51 -15.69 9.94
N GLY A 148 8.90 -15.13 8.89
CA GLY A 148 8.44 -13.75 8.85
C GLY A 148 9.49 -12.77 8.32
N ILE A 149 9.07 -11.93 7.36
CA ILE A 149 9.96 -11.03 6.61
C ILE A 149 10.68 -10.02 7.52
N PHE A 150 9.96 -9.38 8.44
CA PHE A 150 10.56 -8.33 9.28
C PHE A 150 11.60 -8.88 10.25
N ARG A 151 11.40 -10.08 10.81
CA ARG A 151 12.41 -10.75 11.64
C ARG A 151 13.64 -11.12 10.83
N LYS A 152 13.48 -11.63 9.62
CA LYS A 152 14.61 -11.97 8.73
C LYS A 152 15.44 -10.73 8.42
N ILE A 153 14.81 -9.60 8.10
CA ILE A 153 15.49 -8.34 7.84
C ILE A 153 16.16 -7.80 9.12
N GLN A 154 15.45 -7.82 10.25
CA GLN A 154 16.01 -7.41 11.54
C GLN A 154 17.31 -8.14 11.86
N HIS A 155 17.34 -9.47 11.70
CA HIS A 155 18.53 -10.28 11.94
C HIS A 155 19.65 -9.95 10.94
N ALA A 156 19.35 -9.83 9.65
CA ALA A 156 20.34 -9.52 8.61
C ALA A 156 20.99 -8.14 8.81
N MET A 157 20.20 -7.16 9.25
CA MET A 157 20.65 -5.78 9.48
C MET A 157 21.08 -5.50 10.92
N LYS A 158 20.92 -6.48 11.82
CA LYS A 158 21.20 -6.34 13.27
C LYS A 158 20.44 -5.16 13.91
N PHE A 159 19.20 -4.94 13.49
CA PHE A 159 18.37 -3.90 14.08
C PHE A 159 17.95 -4.26 15.50
N ALA A 160 17.98 -3.27 16.39
CA ALA A 160 17.48 -3.42 17.76
C ALA A 160 15.96 -3.60 17.81
N ASP A 161 15.22 -2.95 16.88
CA ASP A 161 13.76 -3.00 16.79
C ASP A 161 13.34 -3.59 15.44
N VAL A 162 12.42 -4.55 15.48
CA VAL A 162 11.87 -5.19 14.27
C VAL A 162 11.10 -4.21 13.35
N ARG A 163 10.58 -3.11 13.91
CA ARG A 163 9.89 -2.06 13.15
C ARG A 163 10.81 -1.31 12.18
N ASP A 164 12.11 -1.25 12.47
CA ASP A 164 13.12 -0.69 11.56
C ASP A 164 13.19 -1.48 10.24
N ALA A 165 12.85 -2.77 10.26
CA ALA A 165 12.79 -3.60 9.07
C ALA A 165 11.65 -3.17 8.12
N ALA A 166 10.49 -2.78 8.65
CA ALA A 166 9.39 -2.26 7.85
C ALA A 166 9.77 -0.91 7.20
N LEU A 167 10.43 -0.02 7.95
CA LEU A 167 10.96 1.23 7.42
C LEU A 167 11.98 1.00 6.31
N GLU A 168 12.90 0.04 6.45
CA GLU A 168 13.87 -0.28 5.40
C GLU A 168 13.21 -0.79 4.11
N LEU A 169 12.20 -1.63 4.21
CA LEU A 169 11.44 -2.07 3.04
C LEU A 169 10.70 -0.91 2.34
N ALA A 170 10.18 0.05 3.09
CA ALA A 170 9.48 1.19 2.54
C ALA A 170 10.36 2.11 1.70
N LYS A 171 11.66 2.16 1.99
CA LYS A 171 12.64 2.95 1.22
C LYS A 171 12.91 2.38 -0.17
N GLY A 172 12.76 1.05 -0.36
CA GLY A 172 13.19 0.33 -1.56
C GLY A 172 14.68 0.01 -1.59
N LYS A 173 15.11 -0.69 -2.66
CA LYS A 173 16.50 -1.18 -2.82
C LYS A 173 17.00 -2.03 -1.66
N PHE A 174 16.09 -2.75 -1.00
CA PHE A 174 16.46 -3.64 0.08
C PHE A 174 16.38 -5.11 -0.37
N THR A 175 17.50 -5.82 -0.31
CA THR A 175 17.54 -7.26 -0.49
C THR A 175 18.55 -7.88 0.47
N THR A 176 18.26 -9.09 0.92
CA THR A 176 19.21 -9.95 1.65
C THR A 176 20.01 -10.85 0.71
N ASP A 177 19.69 -10.88 -0.59
CA ASP A 177 20.37 -11.62 -1.64
C ASP A 177 20.58 -10.75 -2.89
N PRO A 178 21.63 -9.88 -2.88
CA PRO A 178 21.90 -8.98 -4.01
C PRO A 178 22.28 -9.67 -5.32
N ALA A 179 22.67 -10.96 -5.26
CA ALA A 179 23.03 -11.71 -6.47
C ALA A 179 21.82 -12.11 -7.30
N ARG A 180 20.65 -12.23 -6.66
CA ARG A 180 19.42 -12.69 -7.31
C ARG A 180 18.34 -11.61 -7.40
N HIS A 181 18.35 -10.62 -6.49
CA HIS A 181 17.26 -9.67 -6.33
C HIS A 181 17.76 -8.23 -6.25
N THR A 182 17.11 -7.32 -6.97
CA THR A 182 17.38 -5.87 -6.90
C THR A 182 16.86 -5.22 -5.62
N GLY A 183 15.92 -5.87 -4.94
CA GLY A 183 15.24 -5.34 -3.75
C GLY A 183 14.18 -4.26 -4.07
N GLU A 184 13.69 -4.23 -5.29
CA GLU A 184 12.75 -3.22 -5.80
C GLU A 184 11.29 -3.70 -5.82
N GLY A 185 11.07 -5.03 -5.87
CA GLY A 185 9.76 -5.63 -6.07
C GLY A 185 8.70 -5.18 -5.07
N ILE A 186 9.00 -5.18 -3.77
CA ILE A 186 8.06 -4.72 -2.72
C ILE A 186 7.76 -3.23 -2.88
N PHE A 187 8.77 -2.41 -3.17
CA PHE A 187 8.60 -0.98 -3.36
C PHE A 187 7.65 -0.71 -4.53
N PHE A 188 7.95 -1.21 -5.72
CA PHE A 188 7.12 -0.96 -6.90
C PHE A 188 5.71 -1.56 -6.77
N THR A 189 5.57 -2.76 -6.20
CA THR A 189 4.26 -3.35 -5.86
C THR A 189 3.44 -2.38 -5.00
N SER A 190 4.04 -1.79 -3.96
CA SER A 190 3.36 -0.83 -3.09
C SER A 190 2.90 0.45 -3.79
N LYS A 191 3.54 0.84 -4.92
CA LYS A 191 3.20 2.05 -5.69
C LYS A 191 2.19 1.78 -6.81
N MET A 192 2.18 0.58 -7.36
CA MET A 192 1.25 0.17 -8.41
C MET A 192 -0.16 -0.04 -7.90
N LEU A 193 -0.30 -0.54 -6.69
CA LEU A 193 -1.59 -0.89 -6.07
C LEU A 193 -2.29 0.33 -5.46
N ASP A 194 -3.60 0.22 -5.25
CA ASP A 194 -4.37 1.24 -4.52
C ASP A 194 -4.21 1.08 -3.00
N ALA A 195 -4.02 -0.17 -2.54
CA ALA A 195 -3.61 -0.45 -1.17
C ALA A 195 -2.70 -1.69 -1.13
N PHE A 196 -1.73 -1.64 -0.25
CA PHE A 196 -0.73 -2.67 -0.05
C PHE A 196 -0.33 -2.71 1.42
N ASP A 197 -0.28 -3.90 2.00
CA ASP A 197 0.23 -4.08 3.35
C ASP A 197 0.96 -5.40 3.53
N ILE A 198 1.92 -5.41 4.46
CA ILE A 198 2.63 -6.59 4.92
C ILE A 198 2.42 -6.71 6.43
N SER A 199 1.94 -7.84 6.87
CA SER A 199 1.82 -8.19 8.28
C SER A 199 2.73 -9.38 8.60
N SER A 200 3.60 -9.24 9.60
CA SER A 200 4.49 -10.31 10.02
C SER A 200 4.90 -10.15 11.48
N GLY A 201 4.63 -11.17 12.31
CA GLY A 201 5.04 -11.19 13.71
C GLY A 201 4.51 -10.04 14.56
N GLY A 202 3.31 -9.54 14.25
CA GLY A 202 2.69 -8.40 14.95
C GLY A 202 3.17 -7.03 14.47
N VAL A 203 4.07 -6.97 13.49
CA VAL A 203 4.50 -5.72 12.83
C VAL A 203 3.76 -5.57 11.51
N TYR A 204 3.42 -4.35 11.16
CA TYR A 204 2.68 -3.98 9.96
C TYR A 204 3.47 -2.98 9.13
N PHE A 205 3.42 -3.12 7.81
CA PHE A 205 4.05 -2.19 6.88
C PHE A 205 3.28 -0.85 6.80
N THR A 206 1.94 -0.93 6.92
CA THR A 206 1.08 0.23 7.13
C THR A 206 0.38 0.12 8.49
N SER A 207 -0.17 1.21 9.00
CA SER A 207 -0.89 1.21 10.28
C SER A 207 -2.27 0.52 10.23
N VAL A 208 -2.72 0.14 9.03
CA VAL A 208 -4.08 -0.42 8.81
C VAL A 208 -3.95 -1.72 8.04
N SER A 209 -3.68 -2.82 8.74
CA SER A 209 -3.72 -4.14 8.12
C SER A 209 -5.05 -4.85 8.34
N PRO A 210 -5.66 -5.42 7.30
CA PRO A 210 -6.81 -6.30 7.44
C PRO A 210 -6.43 -7.68 8.02
N MET A 211 -5.14 -8.01 8.09
CA MET A 211 -4.63 -9.31 8.48
C MET A 211 -3.93 -9.25 9.84
N LYS A 212 -4.42 -10.03 10.81
CA LYS A 212 -3.88 -10.07 12.17
C LYS A 212 -2.98 -11.30 12.37
N ASN A 213 -1.88 -11.09 13.11
CA ASN A 213 -1.00 -12.12 13.70
C ASN A 213 -0.72 -13.36 12.82
N THR A 214 0.25 -13.24 11.92
CA THR A 214 0.75 -14.38 11.16
C THR A 214 2.06 -14.89 11.75
N LYS A 215 2.24 -16.21 11.84
CA LYS A 215 3.54 -16.81 12.16
C LYS A 215 4.59 -16.51 11.09
N GLY A 216 4.20 -16.43 9.84
CA GLY A 216 5.03 -16.10 8.69
C GLY A 216 4.85 -14.65 8.27
N THR A 217 4.69 -14.47 6.97
CA THR A 217 4.36 -13.19 6.35
C THR A 217 3.00 -13.28 5.68
N ALA A 218 2.17 -12.28 5.84
CA ALA A 218 0.97 -12.08 5.06
C ALA A 218 1.10 -10.77 4.28
N ILE A 219 0.97 -10.85 2.97
CA ILE A 219 0.95 -9.72 2.06
C ILE A 219 -0.46 -9.56 1.55
N TRP A 220 -1.03 -8.36 1.70
CA TRP A 220 -2.34 -8.01 1.19
C TRP A 220 -2.23 -6.91 0.14
N MET A 221 -2.92 -7.12 -0.96
CA MET A 221 -2.89 -6.29 -2.15
C MET A 221 -4.30 -5.96 -2.61
N LYS A 222 -4.56 -4.70 -3.01
CA LYS A 222 -5.85 -4.25 -3.52
C LYS A 222 -5.66 -3.34 -4.72
N LEU A 223 -6.42 -3.58 -5.79
CA LEU A 223 -6.45 -2.73 -6.99
C LEU A 223 -7.88 -2.60 -7.48
N ARG A 224 -8.26 -1.39 -7.91
CA ARG A 224 -9.56 -1.15 -8.54
C ARG A 224 -9.65 -1.85 -9.90
N ASN A 225 -10.82 -2.46 -10.18
CA ASN A 225 -11.09 -3.14 -11.45
C ASN A 225 -10.96 -2.20 -12.66
N THR A 226 -11.13 -0.91 -12.45
CA THR A 226 -11.06 0.16 -13.46
C THR A 226 -9.84 1.06 -13.27
N SER A 227 -8.75 0.54 -12.70
CA SER A 227 -7.51 1.30 -12.54
C SER A 227 -7.02 1.79 -13.91
N ASP A 228 -6.65 3.07 -13.99
CA ASP A 228 -6.05 3.66 -15.19
C ASP A 228 -4.51 3.72 -15.10
N LYS A 229 -3.93 3.25 -13.98
CA LYS A 229 -2.47 3.17 -13.79
C LYS A 229 -1.86 2.21 -14.80
N SER A 230 -0.65 2.51 -15.25
CA SER A 230 0.21 1.58 -15.98
C SER A 230 1.50 1.32 -15.20
N ARG A 231 2.05 0.14 -15.36
CA ARG A 231 3.34 -0.23 -14.75
C ARG A 231 4.45 0.70 -15.20
N LYS A 232 4.47 1.07 -16.49
CA LYS A 232 5.46 2.00 -17.06
C LYS A 232 5.42 3.36 -16.37
N GLU A 233 4.26 3.97 -16.22
CA GLU A 233 4.13 5.28 -15.54
C GLU A 233 4.63 5.22 -14.09
N VAL A 234 4.37 4.13 -13.39
CA VAL A 234 4.89 3.96 -12.02
C VAL A 234 6.40 3.84 -12.02
N TYR A 235 7.01 3.07 -12.92
CA TYR A 235 8.48 2.99 -13.02
C TYR A 235 9.08 4.35 -13.36
N ASP A 236 8.56 5.05 -14.38
CA ASP A 236 9.06 6.34 -14.83
C ASP A 236 9.00 7.42 -13.73
N ALA A 237 8.04 7.31 -12.79
CA ALA A 237 7.93 8.26 -11.67
C ALA A 237 9.06 8.12 -10.62
N TYR A 238 9.77 6.98 -10.60
CA TYR A 238 10.82 6.68 -9.63
C TYR A 238 12.21 6.43 -10.26
N ALA A 239 12.30 6.55 -11.57
CA ALA A 239 13.52 6.43 -12.35
C ALA A 239 13.85 7.76 -13.05
N SER A 240 15.12 8.09 -13.24
CA SER A 240 15.51 9.25 -14.01
C SER A 240 16.15 8.86 -15.35
N PRO A 241 15.79 9.54 -16.45
CA PRO A 241 16.40 9.31 -17.77
C PRO A 241 17.92 9.51 -17.75
N GLU A 242 18.41 10.49 -16.97
CA GLU A 242 19.82 10.79 -16.83
C GLU A 242 20.64 9.66 -16.18
N ASN A 243 19.96 8.68 -15.56
CA ASN A 243 20.58 7.53 -14.90
C ASN A 243 20.16 6.19 -15.54
N ASN A 244 20.01 6.16 -16.87
CA ASN A 244 19.57 4.96 -17.61
C ASN A 244 18.29 4.33 -17.06
N TYR A 245 17.34 5.13 -16.61
CA TYR A 245 16.08 4.69 -16.00
C TYR A 245 16.26 3.78 -14.76
N ALA A 246 17.42 3.90 -14.09
CA ALA A 246 17.61 3.22 -12.81
C ALA A 246 16.70 3.82 -11.73
N PHE A 247 16.24 2.97 -10.82
CA PHE A 247 15.46 3.41 -9.66
C PHE A 247 16.34 4.27 -8.74
N ASP A 248 16.20 5.58 -8.79
CA ASP A 248 17.03 6.54 -8.06
C ASP A 248 16.23 7.58 -7.25
N ARG A 249 14.91 7.47 -7.26
CA ARG A 249 14.01 8.31 -6.47
C ARG A 249 13.17 7.46 -5.51
N THR A 250 13.14 7.83 -4.22
CA THR A 250 12.27 7.17 -3.24
C THR A 250 11.34 8.15 -2.55
N VAL A 251 10.17 7.65 -2.10
CA VAL A 251 9.20 8.39 -1.27
C VAL A 251 8.97 7.59 0.00
N VAL A 252 9.39 8.15 1.14
CA VAL A 252 9.40 7.46 2.43
C VAL A 252 8.43 8.11 3.41
N PRO A 253 7.44 7.36 3.94
CA PRO A 253 6.56 7.85 4.98
C PRO A 253 7.34 8.11 6.27
N VAL A 254 7.46 9.38 6.67
CA VAL A 254 8.20 9.77 7.88
C VAL A 254 7.57 9.18 9.15
N LYS A 255 6.24 8.99 9.14
CA LYS A 255 5.48 8.32 10.22
C LYS A 255 6.04 6.95 10.61
N MET A 256 6.64 6.20 9.68
CA MET A 256 7.24 4.90 9.97
C MET A 256 8.48 4.96 10.86
N ALA A 257 9.09 6.12 11.05
CA ALA A 257 10.19 6.30 12.00
C ALA A 257 9.72 6.46 13.46
N GLU A 258 8.41 6.57 13.70
CA GLU A 258 7.83 6.57 15.05
C GLU A 258 7.73 5.13 15.58
N HIS A 259 8.33 4.85 16.73
CA HIS A 259 8.27 3.53 17.39
C HIS A 259 7.31 3.46 18.59
N SER A 260 6.82 4.59 19.03
CA SER A 260 5.84 4.73 20.11
C SER A 260 4.97 5.96 19.82
N GLU A 261 3.97 6.23 20.64
CA GLU A 261 3.15 7.45 20.52
C GLU A 261 3.94 8.76 20.71
N ASN A 262 5.25 8.67 20.81
CA ASN A 262 6.13 9.83 20.97
C ASN A 262 6.46 10.45 19.61
N ASP A 263 6.40 11.78 19.60
CA ASP A 263 6.76 12.63 18.48
C ASP A 263 8.18 12.34 17.92
N LEU A 264 8.39 12.68 16.67
CA LEU A 264 9.70 12.57 15.98
C LEU A 264 10.62 13.71 16.45
N ILE A 265 11.29 13.52 17.59
CA ILE A 265 12.07 14.59 18.27
C ILE A 265 13.57 14.34 18.27
N SER A 266 14.03 13.09 18.12
CA SER A 266 15.42 12.74 18.38
C SER A 266 16.27 12.60 17.11
N ARG A 267 17.57 12.88 17.24
CA ARG A 267 18.57 12.61 16.19
C ARG A 267 18.64 11.10 15.84
N SER A 268 18.43 10.22 16.81
CA SER A 268 18.47 8.78 16.56
C SER A 268 17.33 8.32 15.66
N GLN A 269 16.12 8.88 15.82
CA GLN A 269 14.98 8.63 14.91
C GLN A 269 15.29 9.14 13.50
N ALA A 270 15.86 10.34 13.37
CA ALA A 270 16.30 10.88 12.09
C ALA A 270 17.35 10.00 11.41
N LYS A 271 18.37 9.54 12.15
CA LYS A 271 19.42 8.64 11.61
C LYS A 271 18.85 7.32 11.12
N ARG A 272 17.87 6.74 11.81
CA ARG A 272 17.18 5.53 11.34
C ARG A 272 16.42 5.79 10.03
N LEU A 273 15.70 6.91 9.96
CA LEU A 273 15.02 7.33 8.73
C LEU A 273 16.01 7.49 7.58
N LEU A 274 17.17 8.09 7.82
CA LEU A 274 18.18 8.41 6.82
C LEU A 274 19.09 7.23 6.43
N LEU A 275 19.05 6.13 7.17
CA LEU A 275 19.91 4.98 6.89
C LEU A 275 19.76 4.53 5.44
N ARG A 276 20.86 4.41 4.69
CA ARG A 276 20.92 4.00 3.28
C ARG A 276 20.19 4.92 2.28
N MET A 277 19.84 6.15 2.66
CA MET A 277 19.24 7.13 1.74
C MET A 277 20.23 7.69 0.72
N ASP A 278 21.53 7.60 0.98
CA ASP A 278 22.63 7.94 0.08
C ASP A 278 22.68 7.12 -1.22
N ARG A 279 21.91 6.02 -1.28
CA ARG A 279 21.73 5.20 -2.49
C ARG A 279 20.78 5.80 -3.54
N PHE A 280 20.08 6.87 -3.18
CA PHE A 280 19.12 7.55 -4.05
C PHE A 280 19.64 8.94 -4.44
N ARG A 281 19.29 9.39 -5.64
CA ARG A 281 19.52 10.77 -6.06
C ARG A 281 18.47 11.71 -5.48
N THR A 282 17.23 11.23 -5.39
CA THR A 282 16.12 12.02 -4.84
C THR A 282 15.43 11.24 -3.73
N VAL A 283 15.35 11.85 -2.56
CA VAL A 283 14.62 11.35 -1.40
C VAL A 283 13.49 12.30 -1.07
N VAL A 284 12.25 11.81 -1.17
CA VAL A 284 11.05 12.57 -0.81
C VAL A 284 10.55 12.07 0.54
N LEU A 285 10.53 12.92 1.53
CA LEU A 285 10.00 12.64 2.86
C LEU A 285 8.51 13.00 2.92
N ASP A 286 7.66 12.00 3.09
CA ASP A 286 6.20 12.19 3.20
C ASP A 286 5.79 12.33 4.66
N PHE A 287 5.36 13.55 5.04
CA PHE A 287 4.92 13.89 6.39
C PHE A 287 3.42 13.65 6.62
N ARG A 288 2.74 12.92 5.76
CA ARG A 288 1.33 12.58 5.98
C ARG A 288 1.14 11.89 7.33
N ASN A 289 0.14 12.34 8.09
CA ASN A 289 -0.17 11.83 9.44
C ASN A 289 0.94 12.05 10.49
N VAL A 290 1.90 12.94 10.23
CA VAL A 290 2.86 13.44 11.21
C VAL A 290 2.35 14.78 11.74
N ASN A 291 2.17 14.88 13.07
CA ASN A 291 1.64 16.08 13.68
C ASN A 291 2.72 17.15 13.90
N GLN A 292 3.88 16.73 14.40
CA GLN A 292 5.00 17.63 14.73
C GLN A 292 6.35 16.89 14.63
N ILE A 293 7.43 17.68 14.52
CA ILE A 293 8.82 17.18 14.58
C ILE A 293 9.63 18.09 15.50
N GLY A 294 10.62 17.50 16.18
CA GLY A 294 11.54 18.25 17.02
C GLY A 294 12.69 18.89 16.24
N GLN A 295 13.30 19.94 16.83
CA GLN A 295 14.42 20.63 16.22
C GLN A 295 15.60 19.68 15.92
N ALA A 296 15.94 18.79 16.85
CA ALA A 296 17.08 17.88 16.68
C ALA A 296 16.84 16.85 15.55
N PHE A 297 15.58 16.43 15.32
CA PHE A 297 15.19 15.59 14.21
C PHE A 297 15.31 16.33 12.87
N ALA A 298 14.75 17.54 12.77
CA ALA A 298 14.83 18.37 11.56
C ALA A 298 16.27 18.75 11.21
N ASP A 299 17.07 19.14 12.21
CA ASP A 299 18.47 19.52 12.06
C ASP A 299 19.33 18.36 11.52
N GLU A 300 19.15 17.15 12.04
CA GLU A 300 19.88 15.97 11.56
C GLU A 300 19.56 15.66 10.08
N ILE A 301 18.30 15.85 9.63
CA ILE A 301 17.88 15.59 8.26
C ILE A 301 18.30 16.72 7.33
N PHE A 302 17.78 17.92 7.58
CA PHE A 302 17.79 19.02 6.60
C PHE A 302 19.05 19.87 6.63
N ARG A 303 19.90 19.72 7.67
CA ARG A 303 21.20 20.36 7.75
C ARG A 303 22.34 19.34 7.72
N VAL A 304 22.39 18.42 8.70
CA VAL A 304 23.55 17.54 8.88
C VAL A 304 23.67 16.54 7.72
N PHE A 305 22.61 15.79 7.43
CA PHE A 305 22.61 14.83 6.32
C PHE A 305 22.74 15.53 4.96
N ALA A 306 21.99 16.61 4.73
CA ALA A 306 22.02 17.35 3.48
C ALA A 306 23.43 17.88 3.14
N ARG A 307 24.17 18.37 4.14
CA ARG A 307 25.56 18.83 3.95
C ARG A 307 26.54 17.67 3.68
N ARG A 308 26.32 16.51 4.31
CA ARG A 308 27.19 15.33 4.14
C ARG A 308 26.96 14.61 2.81
N HIS A 309 25.73 14.67 2.29
CA HIS A 309 25.30 13.95 1.10
C HIS A 309 24.75 14.93 0.06
N SER A 310 25.59 15.88 -0.40
CA SER A 310 25.23 16.93 -1.35
C SER A 310 24.73 16.40 -2.72
N GLY A 311 25.03 15.15 -3.06
CA GLY A 311 24.52 14.46 -4.24
C GLY A 311 23.08 13.94 -4.10
N VAL A 312 22.47 14.03 -2.89
CA VAL A 312 21.10 13.59 -2.62
C VAL A 312 20.18 14.81 -2.55
N ALA A 313 19.24 14.92 -3.49
CA ALA A 313 18.19 15.95 -3.43
C ALA A 313 17.12 15.55 -2.40
N LEU A 314 17.08 16.25 -1.28
CA LEU A 314 16.05 16.09 -0.26
C LEU A 314 14.83 16.96 -0.58
N GLN A 315 13.66 16.32 -0.69
CA GLN A 315 12.36 16.95 -0.87
C GLN A 315 11.43 16.53 0.26
N PHE A 316 10.35 17.27 0.47
CA PHE A 316 9.30 16.88 1.41
C PHE A 316 7.92 17.23 0.86
N ILE A 317 6.92 16.44 1.27
CA ILE A 317 5.52 16.60 0.89
C ILE A 317 4.62 16.40 2.10
N ASN A 318 3.39 16.91 2.02
CA ASN A 318 2.35 16.76 3.05
C ASN A 318 2.76 17.27 4.45
N ALA A 319 3.73 18.17 4.53
CA ALA A 319 4.11 18.82 5.78
C ALA A 319 3.08 19.92 6.14
N ASN A 320 2.61 19.91 7.39
CA ASN A 320 1.81 21.01 7.90
C ASN A 320 2.68 22.28 8.09
N GLU A 321 2.05 23.38 8.49
CA GLU A 321 2.72 24.67 8.63
C GLU A 321 3.85 24.64 9.66
N ASP A 322 3.66 23.99 10.81
CA ASP A 322 4.64 23.93 11.89
C ASP A 322 5.84 23.06 11.53
N ILE A 323 5.62 21.92 10.88
CA ILE A 323 6.69 21.08 10.31
C ILE A 323 7.47 21.89 9.27
N SER A 324 6.79 22.62 8.37
CA SER A 324 7.42 23.43 7.32
C SER A 324 8.26 24.57 7.90
N LYS A 325 7.83 25.19 9.00
CA LYS A 325 8.61 26.21 9.74
C LYS A 325 9.88 25.59 10.34
N MET A 326 9.76 24.41 10.97
CA MET A 326 10.88 23.71 11.57
C MET A 326 11.93 23.27 10.53
N ILE A 327 11.49 22.78 9.37
CA ILE A 327 12.39 22.44 8.25
C ILE A 327 13.16 23.67 7.77
N ARG A 328 12.46 24.79 7.50
CA ARG A 328 13.11 26.05 7.07
C ARG A 328 14.13 26.56 8.09
N ARG A 329 13.81 26.46 9.39
CA ARG A 329 14.75 26.83 10.45
C ARG A 329 16.02 25.97 10.42
N ALA A 330 15.89 24.66 10.20
CA ALA A 330 17.05 23.76 10.11
C ALA A 330 17.90 24.01 8.86
N GLN A 331 17.29 24.38 7.73
CA GLN A 331 17.99 24.70 6.48
C GLN A 331 18.80 26.01 6.55
N ASN A 332 18.34 26.97 7.36
CA ASN A 332 18.97 28.30 7.50
C ASN A 332 19.98 28.36 8.66
N ALA A 333 20.20 27.29 9.40
CA ALA A 333 21.17 27.19 10.49
C ALA A 333 22.50 26.59 10.00
#